data_7d73b26d85ba3789c99093068f8c7fb9
#
_entry.id   7d73b26d85ba3789c99093068f8c7fb9
#
_cell.length_a   1.000
_cell.length_b   1.000
_cell.length_c   1.000
_cell.angle_alpha   90.00
_cell.angle_beta   90.00
_cell.angle_gamma   90.00
#
_symmetry.space_group_name_H-M   'P 1'
#
loop_
_entity.id
_entity.type
_entity.pdbx_description
1 polymer ?
#
loop_
_entity_poly.entity_id
_entity_poly.type
_entity_poly.pdbx_seq_one_letter_code
_entity_poly.pdbx_strand_id
1 'polypeptide(L)'
;MTDTQDFEKAEQASTEIMKIAITRMSDEVVALIEARTGEIQSALKRNEELLLNILPESIAARKLANEKVIADSHECCSVLFGDIVGFTPLSKALGPEKLVEFLNQIFTAFDDYSEELGLEKIKTIGDNYMVACGVPNADPDHALKIAEMGCRMMNYMQALKPLGGVQPMMRIGIHSGPLVAGVIGKKKFIYDLWGDAVNTAARMESHGLPNKIHVSAETAALIENDFNLTKRGLIDIKGKGQMETYLLSA
;
A
#
# COMPACT_ATOMS: atom_id res chain seq x y z
N MET A 1 54.82 -18.98 -64.47
CA MET A 1 53.38 -18.59 -64.64
C MET A 1 52.45 -19.32 -63.67
N THR A 2 52.79 -20.50 -63.19
CA THR A 2 52.00 -21.30 -62.27
C THR A 2 51.99 -20.74 -60.81
N ASP A 3 53.12 -20.24 -60.34
CA ASP A 3 53.28 -19.76 -58.95
C ASP A 3 52.44 -18.52 -58.59
N THR A 4 52.23 -17.63 -59.54
CA THR A 4 51.48 -16.39 -59.31
C THR A 4 49.97 -16.65 -59.17
N GLN A 5 49.44 -17.61 -59.94
CA GLN A 5 48.02 -18.01 -59.87
C GLN A 5 47.66 -18.77 -58.57
N ASP A 6 48.59 -19.55 -58.06
CA ASP A 6 48.37 -20.28 -56.83
C ASP A 6 48.45 -19.34 -55.61
N PHE A 7 49.26 -18.30 -55.66
CA PHE A 7 49.31 -17.25 -54.63
C PHE A 7 48.05 -16.40 -54.57
N GLU A 8 47.52 -15.97 -55.75
CA GLU A 8 46.27 -15.21 -55.81
C GLU A 8 45.06 -16.03 -55.31
N LYS A 9 44.99 -17.32 -55.61
CA LYS A 9 43.94 -18.21 -55.09
C LYS A 9 44.03 -18.38 -53.55
N ALA A 10 45.23 -18.49 -53.00
CA ALA A 10 45.45 -18.60 -51.57
C ALA A 10 45.05 -17.31 -50.83
N GLU A 11 45.33 -16.15 -51.40
CA GLU A 11 44.95 -14.85 -50.85
C GLU A 11 43.44 -14.62 -50.90
N GLN A 12 42.76 -15.01 -52.00
CA GLN A 12 41.31 -14.98 -52.11
C GLN A 12 40.62 -15.91 -51.10
N ALA A 13 41.14 -17.13 -50.92
CA ALA A 13 40.60 -18.07 -49.95
C ALA A 13 40.78 -17.57 -48.51
N SER A 14 41.93 -16.97 -48.19
CA SER A 14 42.16 -16.36 -46.88
C SER A 14 41.22 -15.20 -46.61
N THR A 15 40.96 -14.35 -47.60
CA THR A 15 40.03 -13.21 -47.49
C THR A 15 38.60 -13.69 -47.27
N GLU A 16 38.16 -14.75 -47.93
CA GLU A 16 36.84 -15.31 -47.77
C GLU A 16 36.64 -15.97 -46.40
N ILE A 17 37.65 -16.71 -45.94
CA ILE A 17 37.64 -17.26 -44.55
C ILE A 17 37.53 -16.13 -43.52
N MET A 18 38.28 -15.05 -43.69
CA MET A 18 38.26 -13.92 -42.78
C MET A 18 36.88 -13.22 -42.77
N LYS A 19 36.22 -13.03 -43.92
CA LYS A 19 34.88 -12.51 -44.03
C LYS A 19 33.85 -13.38 -43.29
N ILE A 20 33.89 -14.68 -43.48
CA ILE A 20 33.02 -15.65 -42.82
C ILE A 20 33.23 -15.59 -41.31
N ALA A 21 34.47 -15.52 -40.83
CA ALA A 21 34.77 -15.42 -39.41
C ALA A 21 34.26 -14.11 -38.78
N ILE A 22 34.42 -12.97 -39.50
CA ILE A 22 33.90 -11.65 -39.04
C ILE A 22 32.39 -11.66 -38.96
N THR A 23 31.71 -12.18 -39.98
CA THR A 23 30.23 -12.28 -39.98
C THR A 23 29.73 -13.12 -38.80
N ARG A 24 30.35 -14.30 -38.60
CA ARG A 24 29.97 -15.19 -37.49
C ARG A 24 30.18 -14.54 -36.12
N MET A 25 31.35 -13.88 -35.93
CA MET A 25 31.59 -13.12 -34.69
C MET A 25 30.60 -11.99 -34.50
N SER A 26 30.22 -11.29 -35.57
CA SER A 26 29.19 -10.24 -35.51
C SER A 26 27.85 -10.79 -35.05
N ASP A 27 27.40 -11.91 -35.64
CA ASP A 27 26.15 -12.56 -35.30
C ASP A 27 26.13 -13.05 -33.83
N GLU A 28 27.25 -13.63 -33.37
CA GLU A 28 27.41 -14.07 -31.98
C GLU A 28 27.35 -12.88 -31.00
N VAL A 29 27.97 -11.75 -31.35
CA VAL A 29 27.94 -10.52 -30.53
C VAL A 29 26.52 -9.94 -30.49
N VAL A 30 25.84 -9.88 -31.62
CA VAL A 30 24.44 -9.40 -31.69
C VAL A 30 23.54 -10.27 -30.82
N ALA A 31 23.61 -11.59 -30.96
CA ALA A 31 22.84 -12.51 -30.14
C ALA A 31 23.11 -12.36 -28.62
N LEU A 32 24.37 -12.14 -28.27
CA LEU A 32 24.75 -11.89 -26.88
C LEU A 32 24.18 -10.57 -26.34
N ILE A 33 24.21 -9.50 -27.15
CA ILE A 33 23.65 -8.20 -26.79
C ILE A 33 22.13 -8.34 -26.59
N GLU A 34 21.43 -8.99 -27.50
CA GLU A 34 19.98 -9.21 -27.40
C GLU A 34 19.61 -10.00 -26.13
N ALA A 35 20.34 -11.10 -25.86
CA ALA A 35 20.13 -11.90 -24.66
C ALA A 35 20.33 -11.07 -23.37
N ARG A 36 21.42 -10.30 -23.31
CA ARG A 36 21.71 -9.42 -22.16
C ARG A 36 20.68 -8.30 -21.99
N THR A 37 20.23 -7.71 -23.10
CA THR A 37 19.20 -6.69 -23.07
C THR A 37 17.89 -7.24 -22.51
N GLY A 38 17.51 -8.45 -22.93
CA GLY A 38 16.32 -9.14 -22.41
C GLY A 38 16.42 -9.45 -20.89
N GLU A 39 17.59 -9.93 -20.43
CA GLU A 39 17.84 -10.16 -19.01
C GLU A 39 17.72 -8.87 -18.18
N ILE A 40 18.31 -7.78 -18.66
CA ILE A 40 18.27 -6.46 -17.99
C ILE A 40 16.83 -5.93 -17.93
N GLN A 41 16.08 -6.01 -19.04
CA GLN A 41 14.69 -5.56 -19.06
C GLN A 41 13.82 -6.36 -18.08
N SER A 42 14.01 -7.68 -18.03
CA SER A 42 13.30 -8.55 -17.09
C SER A 42 13.63 -8.24 -15.63
N ALA A 43 14.89 -7.92 -15.35
CA ALA A 43 15.31 -7.52 -14.00
C ALA A 43 14.77 -6.15 -13.59
N LEU A 44 14.74 -5.17 -14.51
CA LEU A 44 14.16 -3.86 -14.28
C LEU A 44 12.67 -3.97 -13.97
N LYS A 45 11.92 -4.71 -14.78
CA LYS A 45 10.48 -4.92 -14.56
C LYS A 45 10.21 -5.55 -13.18
N ARG A 46 10.97 -6.56 -12.80
CA ARG A 46 10.86 -7.18 -11.46
C ARG A 46 11.15 -6.21 -10.34
N ASN A 47 12.15 -5.33 -10.51
CA ASN A 47 12.47 -4.30 -9.52
C ASN A 47 11.36 -3.26 -9.39
N GLU A 48 10.74 -2.85 -10.51
CA GLU A 48 9.57 -1.97 -10.51
C GLU A 48 8.38 -2.61 -9.79
N GLU A 49 8.04 -3.85 -10.10
CA GLU A 49 6.98 -4.61 -9.42
C GLU A 49 7.21 -4.71 -7.90
N LEU A 50 8.45 -4.98 -7.47
CA LEU A 50 8.79 -5.01 -6.04
C LEU A 50 8.66 -3.63 -5.38
N LEU A 51 8.95 -2.56 -6.09
CA LEU A 51 8.82 -1.19 -5.58
C LEU A 51 7.35 -0.80 -5.44
N LEU A 52 6.50 -1.18 -6.40
CA LEU A 52 5.06 -0.95 -6.39
C LEU A 52 4.34 -1.72 -5.27
N ASN A 53 4.91 -2.82 -4.77
CA ASN A 53 4.41 -3.50 -3.57
C ASN A 53 4.67 -2.73 -2.27
N ILE A 54 5.46 -1.67 -2.31
CA ILE A 54 5.87 -0.91 -1.10
C ILE A 54 5.43 0.54 -1.17
N LEU A 55 5.34 1.11 -2.37
CA LEU A 55 4.99 2.52 -2.59
C LEU A 55 3.84 2.64 -3.60
N PRO A 56 2.96 3.63 -3.44
CA PRO A 56 2.01 4.02 -4.47
C PRO A 56 2.73 4.36 -5.79
N GLU A 57 2.11 4.09 -6.93
CA GLU A 57 2.73 4.22 -8.26
C GLU A 57 3.34 5.60 -8.51
N SER A 58 2.60 6.68 -8.22
CA SER A 58 3.07 8.05 -8.39
C SER A 58 4.28 8.38 -7.51
N ILE A 59 4.34 7.80 -6.32
CA ILE A 59 5.45 7.98 -5.37
C ILE A 59 6.65 7.14 -5.78
N ALA A 60 6.43 5.92 -6.28
CA ALA A 60 7.48 5.06 -6.83
C ALA A 60 8.18 5.72 -8.01
N ALA A 61 7.43 6.34 -8.94
CA ALA A 61 7.98 7.08 -10.07
C ALA A 61 8.90 8.24 -9.64
N ARG A 62 8.48 9.03 -8.64
CA ARG A 62 9.28 10.13 -8.06
C ARG A 62 10.55 9.59 -7.38
N LYS A 63 10.45 8.46 -6.71
CA LYS A 63 11.60 7.80 -6.07
C LYS A 63 12.62 7.29 -7.08
N LEU A 64 12.17 6.71 -8.20
CA LEU A 64 13.01 6.29 -9.31
C LEU A 64 13.67 7.49 -10.02
N ALA A 65 12.99 8.64 -10.07
CA ALA A 65 13.55 9.91 -10.56
C ALA A 65 14.57 10.54 -9.59
N ASN A 66 14.93 9.86 -8.48
CA ASN A 66 15.86 10.33 -7.45
C ASN A 66 15.42 11.64 -6.76
N GLU A 67 14.11 11.88 -6.62
CA GLU A 67 13.61 12.99 -5.82
C GLU A 67 14.08 12.85 -4.37
N LYS A 68 14.73 13.87 -3.84
CA LYS A 68 15.40 13.80 -2.53
C LYS A 68 14.43 13.82 -1.35
N VAL A 69 13.36 14.60 -1.49
CA VAL A 69 12.33 14.76 -0.45
C VAL A 69 10.98 14.63 -1.13
N ILE A 70 10.23 13.62 -0.76
CA ILE A 70 8.86 13.40 -1.22
C ILE A 70 7.96 13.70 -0.03
N ALA A 71 7.30 14.85 -0.07
CA ALA A 71 6.37 15.31 0.98
C ALA A 71 5.34 16.25 0.33
N ASP A 72 4.08 15.87 0.43
CA ASP A 72 2.95 16.57 -0.20
C ASP A 72 1.88 16.90 0.84
N SER A 73 1.29 18.08 0.75
CA SER A 73 0.15 18.50 1.56
C SER A 73 -1.15 18.17 0.84
N HIS A 74 -2.07 17.56 1.55
CA HIS A 74 -3.39 17.17 1.04
C HIS A 74 -4.46 17.77 1.94
N GLU A 75 -5.36 18.58 1.36
CA GLU A 75 -6.39 19.32 2.12
C GLU A 75 -7.62 18.47 2.43
N CYS A 76 -7.98 17.56 1.53
CA CYS A 76 -9.19 16.74 1.62
C CYS A 76 -8.83 15.26 1.65
N CYS A 77 -8.70 14.72 2.85
CA CYS A 77 -8.37 13.31 3.07
C CYS A 77 -9.21 12.73 4.20
N SER A 78 -9.36 11.42 4.18
CA SER A 78 -9.91 10.65 5.30
C SER A 78 -8.98 9.53 5.69
N VAL A 79 -8.82 9.33 6.99
CA VAL A 79 -7.97 8.29 7.57
C VAL A 79 -8.80 7.40 8.47
N LEU A 80 -8.60 6.09 8.33
CA LEU A 80 -9.20 5.06 9.14
C LEU A 80 -8.13 4.28 9.89
N PHE A 81 -8.36 4.08 11.17
CA PHE A 81 -7.66 3.11 12.02
C PHE A 81 -8.63 2.03 12.47
N GLY A 82 -8.21 0.77 12.35
CA GLY A 82 -8.99 -0.37 12.81
C GLY A 82 -8.16 -1.30 13.67
N ASP A 83 -8.56 -1.53 14.94
CA ASP A 83 -7.82 -2.25 15.96
C ASP A 83 -8.62 -3.45 16.48
N ILE A 84 -7.97 -4.60 16.70
CA ILE A 84 -8.62 -5.82 17.18
C ILE A 84 -8.73 -5.77 18.71
N VAL A 85 -9.97 -5.78 19.19
CA VAL A 85 -10.25 -5.70 20.63
C VAL A 85 -9.75 -6.95 21.35
N GLY A 86 -8.95 -6.75 22.40
CA GLY A 86 -8.44 -7.86 23.21
C GLY A 86 -7.35 -8.69 22.51
N PHE A 87 -6.66 -8.13 21.53
CA PHE A 87 -5.59 -8.81 20.79
C PHE A 87 -4.47 -9.32 21.71
N THR A 88 -4.05 -8.55 22.72
CA THR A 88 -2.96 -8.96 23.62
C THR A 88 -3.23 -10.29 24.35
N PRO A 89 -4.38 -10.54 25.01
CA PRO A 89 -4.68 -11.84 25.54
C PRO A 89 -4.86 -12.92 24.47
N LEU A 90 -5.44 -12.59 23.32
CA LEU A 90 -5.59 -13.50 22.20
C LEU A 90 -4.22 -13.96 21.66
N SER A 91 -3.29 -13.04 21.47
CA SER A 91 -1.94 -13.37 20.99
C SER A 91 -1.15 -14.28 21.94
N LYS A 92 -1.40 -14.17 23.26
CA LYS A 92 -0.81 -15.08 24.25
C LYS A 92 -1.43 -16.49 24.24
N ALA A 93 -2.71 -16.59 23.88
CA ALA A 93 -3.43 -17.85 23.84
C ALA A 93 -3.17 -18.63 22.54
N LEU A 94 -2.88 -17.94 21.44
CA LEU A 94 -2.54 -18.51 20.13
C LEU A 94 -1.03 -18.72 20.05
N GLY A 95 -0.59 -19.85 19.52
CA GLY A 95 0.82 -19.99 19.12
C GLY A 95 1.16 -19.04 17.96
N PRO A 96 2.47 -18.75 17.73
CA PRO A 96 2.91 -17.73 16.78
C PRO A 96 2.40 -17.98 15.35
N GLU A 97 2.36 -19.22 14.90
CA GLU A 97 1.88 -19.59 13.56
C GLU A 97 0.40 -19.21 13.37
N LYS A 98 -0.47 -19.66 14.31
CA LYS A 98 -1.92 -19.37 14.25
C LYS A 98 -2.23 -17.90 14.38
N LEU A 99 -1.42 -17.16 15.14
CA LEU A 99 -1.56 -15.71 15.27
C LEU A 99 -1.29 -15.02 13.94
N VAL A 100 -0.19 -15.39 13.27
CA VAL A 100 0.18 -14.84 11.97
C VAL A 100 -0.84 -15.22 10.89
N GLU A 101 -1.30 -16.47 10.88
CA GLU A 101 -2.37 -16.92 9.96
C GLU A 101 -3.66 -16.12 10.15
N PHE A 102 -4.07 -15.89 11.39
CA PHE A 102 -5.25 -15.10 11.72
C PHE A 102 -5.14 -13.65 11.26
N LEU A 103 -4.02 -12.97 11.55
CA LEU A 103 -3.78 -11.61 11.09
C LEU A 103 -3.71 -11.55 9.57
N ASN A 104 -3.02 -12.50 8.94
CA ASN A 104 -2.90 -12.55 7.49
C ASN A 104 -4.26 -12.73 6.81
N GLN A 105 -5.13 -13.59 7.34
CA GLN A 105 -6.49 -13.78 6.84
C GLN A 105 -7.29 -12.47 6.87
N ILE A 106 -7.23 -11.72 7.98
CA ILE A 106 -7.96 -10.46 8.15
C ILE A 106 -7.39 -9.38 7.24
N PHE A 107 -6.08 -9.20 7.28
CA PHE A 107 -5.44 -8.11 6.55
C PHE A 107 -5.47 -8.32 5.04
N THR A 108 -5.41 -9.55 4.55
CA THR A 108 -5.61 -9.85 3.13
C THR A 108 -7.02 -9.43 2.69
N ALA A 109 -8.05 -9.76 3.45
CA ALA A 109 -9.41 -9.32 3.12
C ALA A 109 -9.56 -7.78 3.15
N PHE A 110 -8.88 -7.11 4.07
CA PHE A 110 -8.88 -5.63 4.13
C PHE A 110 -8.06 -5.02 2.99
N ASP A 111 -6.98 -5.66 2.56
CA ASP A 111 -6.19 -5.25 1.40
C ASP A 111 -7.04 -5.33 0.13
N ASP A 112 -7.78 -6.43 -0.07
CA ASP A 112 -8.72 -6.61 -1.19
C ASP A 112 -9.78 -5.49 -1.20
N TYR A 113 -10.38 -5.16 -0.04
CA TYR A 113 -11.36 -4.07 0.05
C TYR A 113 -10.74 -2.69 -0.24
N SER A 114 -9.51 -2.44 0.21
CA SER A 114 -8.83 -1.18 -0.06
C SER A 114 -8.52 -1.01 -1.54
N GLU A 115 -8.13 -2.07 -2.23
CA GLU A 115 -7.91 -2.09 -3.67
C GLU A 115 -9.21 -1.85 -4.45
N GLU A 116 -10.29 -2.58 -4.12
CA GLU A 116 -11.60 -2.41 -4.76
C GLU A 116 -12.17 -0.99 -4.63
N LEU A 117 -11.93 -0.34 -3.49
CA LEU A 117 -12.40 1.03 -3.22
C LEU A 117 -11.43 2.12 -3.70
N GLY A 118 -10.24 1.74 -4.19
CA GLY A 118 -9.20 2.68 -4.60
C GLY A 118 -8.62 3.47 -3.43
N LEU A 119 -8.45 2.82 -2.28
CA LEU A 119 -7.86 3.39 -1.06
C LEU A 119 -6.38 3.07 -0.99
N GLU A 120 -5.64 3.89 -0.24
CA GLU A 120 -4.23 3.65 0.02
C GLU A 120 -4.05 2.99 1.40
N LYS A 121 -3.65 1.73 1.41
CA LYS A 121 -3.16 1.08 2.63
C LYS A 121 -1.84 1.70 3.04
N ILE A 122 -1.78 2.28 4.22
CA ILE A 122 -0.56 2.95 4.70
C ILE A 122 0.36 1.94 5.41
N LYS A 123 -0.15 1.26 6.42
CA LYS A 123 0.62 0.28 7.20
C LYS A 123 -0.26 -0.50 8.17
N THR A 124 0.33 -1.56 8.73
CA THR A 124 -0.18 -2.19 9.95
C THR A 124 0.74 -1.88 11.12
N ILE A 125 0.17 -1.68 12.31
CA ILE A 125 0.91 -1.43 13.57
C ILE A 125 0.45 -2.49 14.57
N GLY A 126 1.14 -3.65 14.58
CA GLY A 126 0.65 -4.81 15.33
C GLY A 126 -0.65 -5.33 14.72
N ASP A 127 -1.72 -5.26 15.48
CA ASP A 127 -3.09 -5.62 15.07
C ASP A 127 -3.94 -4.45 14.57
N ASN A 128 -3.36 -3.27 14.48
CA ASN A 128 -4.02 -2.08 13.98
C ASN A 128 -3.76 -1.91 12.47
N TYR A 129 -4.84 -1.73 11.68
CA TYR A 129 -4.80 -1.50 10.24
C TYR A 129 -5.05 -0.02 9.94
N MET A 130 -4.15 0.62 9.19
CA MET A 130 -4.25 2.03 8.80
C MET A 130 -4.42 2.15 7.29
N VAL A 131 -5.50 2.80 6.87
CA VAL A 131 -5.83 3.06 5.46
C VAL A 131 -6.33 4.50 5.30
N ALA A 132 -6.10 5.09 4.13
CA ALA A 132 -6.49 6.46 3.83
C ALA A 132 -7.08 6.60 2.43
N CYS A 133 -7.82 7.67 2.21
CA CYS A 133 -8.31 8.12 0.92
C CYS A 133 -8.03 9.61 0.72
N GLY A 134 -7.82 10.02 -0.54
CA GLY A 134 -7.38 11.37 -0.88
C GLY A 134 -5.85 11.53 -0.90
N VAL A 135 -5.12 10.42 -0.80
CA VAL A 135 -3.67 10.31 -0.91
C VAL A 135 -3.30 9.06 -1.71
N PRO A 136 -2.21 9.05 -2.49
CA PRO A 136 -1.38 10.19 -2.89
C PRO A 136 -2.10 11.10 -3.89
N ASN A 137 -3.23 10.67 -4.43
CA ASN A 137 -4.05 11.41 -5.37
C ASN A 137 -5.32 11.90 -4.66
N ALA A 138 -5.73 13.13 -5.00
CA ALA A 138 -6.98 13.68 -4.46
C ALA A 138 -8.20 12.87 -4.93
N ASP A 139 -9.14 12.64 -4.02
CA ASP A 139 -10.40 11.96 -4.30
C ASP A 139 -11.54 12.72 -3.62
N PRO A 140 -12.52 13.25 -4.39
CA PRO A 140 -13.64 14.00 -3.83
C PRO A 140 -14.55 13.14 -2.93
N ASP A 141 -14.58 11.82 -3.16
CA ASP A 141 -15.40 10.86 -2.42
C ASP A 141 -14.65 10.23 -1.25
N HIS A 142 -13.51 10.81 -0.83
CA HIS A 142 -12.61 10.24 0.19
C HIS A 142 -13.35 9.82 1.47
N ALA A 143 -14.31 10.60 1.95
CA ALA A 143 -15.02 10.31 3.18
C ALA A 143 -16.05 9.18 3.00
N LEU A 144 -16.74 9.12 1.87
CA LEU A 144 -17.70 8.07 1.55
C LEU A 144 -17.00 6.71 1.40
N LYS A 145 -15.89 6.68 0.66
CA LYS A 145 -15.11 5.45 0.44
C LYS A 145 -14.50 4.91 1.73
N ILE A 146 -13.97 5.77 2.58
CA ILE A 146 -13.44 5.38 3.89
C ILE A 146 -14.55 4.88 4.83
N ALA A 147 -15.72 5.49 4.81
CA ALA A 147 -16.88 5.01 5.58
C ALA A 147 -17.34 3.63 5.11
N GLU A 148 -17.42 3.42 3.80
CA GLU A 148 -17.72 2.11 3.19
C GLU A 148 -16.67 1.06 3.59
N MET A 149 -15.38 1.41 3.54
CA MET A 149 -14.29 0.54 4.02
C MET A 149 -14.52 0.11 5.47
N GLY A 150 -14.84 1.06 6.35
CA GLY A 150 -15.15 0.77 7.75
C GLY A 150 -16.31 -0.21 7.91
N CYS A 151 -17.39 -0.04 7.12
CA CYS A 151 -18.52 -0.94 7.12
C CYS A 151 -18.16 -2.35 6.65
N ARG A 152 -17.41 -2.47 5.56
CA ARG A 152 -16.94 -3.79 5.06
C ARG A 152 -16.04 -4.49 6.05
N MET A 153 -15.07 -3.78 6.64
CA MET A 153 -14.20 -4.33 7.68
C MET A 153 -15.02 -4.85 8.87
N MET A 154 -15.99 -4.07 9.35
CA MET A 154 -16.84 -4.45 10.48
C MET A 154 -17.68 -5.68 10.17
N ASN A 155 -18.32 -5.72 9.01
CA ASN A 155 -19.12 -6.85 8.55
C ASN A 155 -18.27 -8.12 8.41
N TYR A 156 -17.07 -8.01 7.85
CA TYR A 156 -16.14 -9.13 7.76
C TYR A 156 -15.77 -9.70 9.15
N MET A 157 -15.41 -8.83 10.10
CA MET A 157 -15.05 -9.23 11.45
C MET A 157 -16.20 -9.91 12.19
N GLN A 158 -17.43 -9.45 12.00
CA GLN A 158 -18.64 -10.07 12.58
C GLN A 158 -18.96 -11.46 11.98
N ALA A 159 -18.62 -11.66 10.71
CA ALA A 159 -18.82 -12.93 10.01
C ALA A 159 -17.74 -13.99 10.32
N LEU A 160 -16.62 -13.60 10.93
CA LEU A 160 -15.56 -14.55 11.31
C LEU A 160 -16.07 -15.53 12.36
N LYS A 161 -15.58 -16.77 12.26
CA LYS A 161 -15.85 -17.79 13.29
C LYS A 161 -15.10 -17.45 14.57
N PRO A 162 -15.68 -17.78 15.74
CA PRO A 162 -14.98 -17.64 17.00
C PRO A 162 -13.62 -18.34 16.99
N LEU A 163 -12.59 -17.67 17.46
CA LEU A 163 -11.24 -18.19 17.58
C LEU A 163 -10.96 -18.52 19.06
N GLY A 164 -10.66 -19.78 19.35
CA GLY A 164 -10.50 -20.22 20.73
C GLY A 164 -11.76 -20.01 21.61
N GLY A 165 -12.96 -20.00 21.00
CA GLY A 165 -14.23 -19.74 21.69
C GLY A 165 -14.55 -18.26 21.90
N VAL A 166 -13.70 -17.36 21.44
CA VAL A 166 -13.88 -15.88 21.53
C VAL A 166 -14.22 -15.32 20.15
N GLN A 167 -15.32 -14.57 20.04
CA GLN A 167 -15.65 -13.85 18.82
C GLN A 167 -14.68 -12.67 18.64
N PRO A 168 -13.96 -12.60 17.53
CA PRO A 168 -13.13 -11.42 17.23
C PRO A 168 -13.99 -10.16 17.15
N MET A 169 -13.53 -9.10 17.78
CA MET A 169 -14.18 -7.78 17.76
C MET A 169 -13.18 -6.74 17.29
N MET A 170 -13.67 -5.69 16.66
CA MET A 170 -12.84 -4.59 16.17
C MET A 170 -13.38 -3.24 16.65
N ARG A 171 -12.49 -2.28 16.85
CA ARG A 171 -12.83 -0.86 16.94
C ARG A 171 -12.33 -0.17 15.69
N ILE A 172 -13.14 0.70 15.14
CA ILE A 172 -12.75 1.51 13.99
C ILE A 172 -12.92 2.99 14.34
N GLY A 173 -11.91 3.79 14.00
CA GLY A 173 -11.95 5.24 14.14
C GLY A 173 -11.67 5.91 12.81
N ILE A 174 -12.48 6.92 12.45
CA ILE A 174 -12.37 7.66 11.20
C ILE A 174 -12.33 9.16 11.49
N HIS A 175 -11.43 9.86 10.81
CA HIS A 175 -11.43 11.32 10.76
C HIS A 175 -11.06 11.82 9.37
N SER A 176 -11.63 12.98 9.00
CA SER A 176 -11.40 13.67 7.74
C SER A 176 -10.79 15.05 7.99
N GLY A 177 -9.74 15.40 7.25
CA GLY A 177 -9.06 16.67 7.37
C GLY A 177 -7.72 16.71 6.65
N PRO A 178 -7.02 17.86 6.68
CA PRO A 178 -5.75 18.03 6.00
C PRO A 178 -4.64 17.23 6.68
N LEU A 179 -3.72 16.73 5.84
CA LEU A 179 -2.54 15.99 6.30
C LEU A 179 -1.35 16.17 5.35
N VAL A 180 -0.19 15.73 5.78
CA VAL A 180 1.01 15.63 4.96
C VAL A 180 1.29 14.15 4.72
N ALA A 181 1.55 13.79 3.46
CA ALA A 181 1.97 12.46 3.05
C ALA A 181 3.38 12.51 2.47
N GLY A 182 4.17 11.46 2.65
CA GLY A 182 5.53 11.47 2.11
C GLY A 182 6.32 10.20 2.39
N VAL A 183 7.58 10.20 1.95
CA VAL A 183 8.49 9.07 2.12
C VAL A 183 9.58 9.40 3.12
N ILE A 184 9.69 8.58 4.16
CA ILE A 184 10.72 8.71 5.19
C ILE A 184 11.65 7.49 5.21
N GLY A 185 12.93 7.72 5.48
CA GLY A 185 13.96 6.71 5.64
C GLY A 185 14.88 6.56 4.42
N LYS A 186 16.11 6.10 4.68
CA LYS A 186 17.11 5.75 3.64
C LYS A 186 17.09 4.27 3.30
N LYS A 187 16.95 3.43 4.33
CA LYS A 187 16.77 1.98 4.23
C LYS A 187 15.41 1.66 4.83
N LYS A 188 14.66 0.72 4.25
CA LYS A 188 13.28 0.43 4.67
C LYS A 188 12.43 1.70 4.69
N PHE A 189 12.51 2.47 3.61
CA PHE A 189 11.67 3.65 3.44
C PHE A 189 10.19 3.25 3.47
N ILE A 190 9.38 4.15 4.02
CA ILE A 190 7.93 3.96 4.18
C ILE A 190 7.25 5.21 3.65
N TYR A 191 6.18 5.04 2.87
CA TYR A 191 5.20 6.08 2.61
C TYR A 191 4.29 6.17 3.82
N ASP A 192 4.23 7.32 4.45
CA ASP A 192 3.48 7.52 5.70
C ASP A 192 2.75 8.86 5.71
N LEU A 193 1.86 9.04 6.68
CA LEU A 193 1.01 10.21 6.85
C LEU A 193 1.30 10.90 8.18
N TRP A 194 1.30 12.23 8.15
CA TRP A 194 1.49 13.07 9.36
C TRP A 194 0.47 14.19 9.39
N GLY A 195 0.18 14.63 10.58
CA GLY A 195 -0.68 15.78 10.83
C GLY A 195 -1.71 15.52 11.92
N ASP A 196 -2.46 16.56 12.20
CA ASP A 196 -3.50 16.55 13.20
C ASP A 196 -4.63 15.59 12.86
N ALA A 197 -4.98 15.48 11.56
CA ALA A 197 -6.00 14.56 11.07
C ALA A 197 -5.67 13.10 11.37
N VAL A 198 -4.41 12.69 11.19
CA VAL A 198 -3.96 11.33 11.49
C VAL A 198 -4.09 11.01 12.98
N ASN A 199 -3.65 11.96 13.83
CA ASN A 199 -3.76 11.80 15.27
C ASN A 199 -5.23 11.75 15.73
N THR A 200 -6.10 12.55 15.12
CA THR A 200 -7.53 12.56 15.45
C THR A 200 -8.20 11.25 15.06
N ALA A 201 -7.90 10.70 13.88
CA ALA A 201 -8.39 9.36 13.47
C ALA A 201 -7.96 8.26 14.47
N ALA A 202 -6.70 8.26 14.89
CA ALA A 202 -6.20 7.33 15.91
C ALA A 202 -6.90 7.53 17.27
N ARG A 203 -7.30 8.77 17.62
CA ARG A 203 -8.11 9.03 18.82
C ARG A 203 -9.54 8.56 18.67
N MET A 204 -10.15 8.71 17.49
CA MET A 204 -11.47 8.13 17.23
C MET A 204 -11.46 6.61 17.44
N GLU A 205 -10.41 5.91 16.97
CA GLU A 205 -10.26 4.47 17.20
C GLU A 205 -10.10 4.18 18.70
N SER A 206 -9.11 4.76 19.37
CA SER A 206 -8.77 4.42 20.76
C SER A 206 -9.86 4.76 21.80
N HIS A 207 -10.72 5.75 21.50
CA HIS A 207 -11.92 6.09 22.27
C HIS A 207 -13.18 5.41 21.72
N GLY A 208 -13.04 4.59 20.68
CA GLY A 208 -14.13 3.83 20.06
C GLY A 208 -14.72 2.77 20.98
N LEU A 209 -15.87 2.24 20.58
CA LEU A 209 -16.52 1.11 21.26
C LEU A 209 -16.29 -0.18 20.46
N PRO A 210 -16.16 -1.34 21.12
CA PRO A 210 -16.07 -2.62 20.42
C PRO A 210 -17.24 -2.81 19.43
N ASN A 211 -16.93 -3.31 18.26
CA ASN A 211 -17.88 -3.53 17.15
C ASN A 211 -18.64 -2.27 16.73
N LYS A 212 -18.01 -1.10 16.84
CA LYS A 212 -18.55 0.18 16.37
C LYS A 212 -17.51 0.93 15.55
N ILE A 213 -18.03 1.71 14.59
CA ILE A 213 -17.24 2.65 13.81
C ILE A 213 -17.49 4.03 14.41
N HIS A 214 -16.45 4.64 14.93
CA HIS A 214 -16.47 5.93 15.62
C HIS A 214 -15.91 7.01 14.71
N VAL A 215 -16.68 8.04 14.44
CA VAL A 215 -16.31 9.10 13.50
C VAL A 215 -16.36 10.48 14.16
N SER A 216 -15.48 11.36 13.73
CA SER A 216 -15.51 12.76 14.15
C SER A 216 -16.67 13.54 13.51
N ALA A 217 -16.97 14.72 14.03
CA ALA A 217 -18.01 15.59 13.47
C ALA A 217 -17.68 16.02 12.04
N GLU A 218 -16.40 16.26 11.72
CA GLU A 218 -15.94 16.62 10.37
C GLU A 218 -16.24 15.51 9.37
N THR A 219 -15.95 14.26 9.73
CA THR A 219 -16.28 13.12 8.88
C THR A 219 -17.80 12.93 8.78
N ALA A 220 -18.51 13.03 9.92
CA ALA A 220 -19.97 12.87 9.95
C ALA A 220 -20.67 13.83 8.99
N ALA A 221 -20.27 15.10 8.95
CA ALA A 221 -20.82 16.11 8.05
C ALA A 221 -20.61 15.80 6.54
N LEU A 222 -19.57 15.03 6.21
CA LEU A 222 -19.29 14.64 4.82
C LEU A 222 -20.12 13.41 4.37
N ILE A 223 -20.62 12.59 5.31
CA ILE A 223 -21.25 11.31 5.00
C ILE A 223 -22.70 11.21 5.48
N GLU A 224 -23.27 12.23 6.13
CA GLU A 224 -24.59 12.18 6.77
C GLU A 224 -25.76 11.91 5.82
N ASN A 225 -25.61 12.22 4.53
CA ASN A 225 -26.63 11.98 3.52
C ASN A 225 -26.65 10.53 2.99
N ASP A 226 -25.55 9.80 3.17
CA ASP A 226 -25.34 8.47 2.56
C ASP A 226 -25.31 7.36 3.61
N PHE A 227 -25.04 7.71 4.87
CA PHE A 227 -24.88 6.74 5.95
C PHE A 227 -25.72 7.08 7.19
N ASN A 228 -26.14 6.05 7.90
CA ASN A 228 -26.86 6.21 9.17
C ASN A 228 -25.86 6.51 10.31
N LEU A 229 -25.98 7.72 10.85
CA LEU A 229 -25.15 8.20 11.94
C LEU A 229 -25.95 8.35 13.22
N THR A 230 -25.43 7.86 14.32
CA THR A 230 -25.98 8.08 15.66
C THR A 230 -25.04 9.00 16.44
N LYS A 231 -25.55 10.14 16.90
CA LYS A 231 -24.77 11.06 17.72
C LYS A 231 -24.36 10.38 19.03
N ARG A 232 -23.05 10.29 19.27
CA ARG A 232 -22.49 9.77 20.53
C ARG A 232 -22.38 10.86 21.59
N GLY A 233 -22.25 12.10 21.16
CA GLY A 233 -22.12 13.29 21.99
C GLY A 233 -20.68 13.76 22.16
N LEU A 234 -20.48 14.62 23.18
CA LEU A 234 -19.18 15.18 23.53
C LEU A 234 -18.37 14.15 24.30
N ILE A 235 -17.14 13.92 23.84
CA ILE A 235 -16.17 13.01 24.47
C ILE A 235 -14.88 13.78 24.71
N ASP A 236 -14.28 13.61 25.86
CA ASP A 236 -12.97 14.18 26.16
C ASP A 236 -11.89 13.37 25.42
N ILE A 237 -11.31 13.98 24.40
CA ILE A 237 -10.29 13.39 23.55
C ILE A 237 -8.92 13.90 23.98
N LYS A 238 -8.04 12.99 24.37
CA LYS A 238 -6.69 13.32 24.85
C LYS A 238 -5.96 14.25 23.88
N GLY A 239 -5.62 15.45 24.36
CA GLY A 239 -4.90 16.47 23.57
C GLY A 239 -5.78 17.29 22.63
N LYS A 240 -7.12 17.08 22.65
CA LYS A 240 -8.11 17.81 21.84
C LYS A 240 -9.21 18.45 22.68
N GLY A 241 -9.40 18.00 23.93
CA GLY A 241 -10.54 18.41 24.76
C GLY A 241 -11.85 17.78 24.29
N GLN A 242 -12.98 18.47 24.55
CA GLN A 242 -14.31 17.97 24.20
C GLN A 242 -14.53 18.01 22.68
N MET A 243 -14.78 16.85 22.10
CA MET A 243 -15.13 16.72 20.68
C MET A 243 -16.49 16.06 20.51
N GLU A 244 -17.31 16.61 19.63
CA GLU A 244 -18.55 15.97 19.21
C GLU A 244 -18.24 14.81 18.27
N THR A 245 -18.84 13.65 18.55
CA THR A 245 -18.55 12.43 17.80
C THR A 245 -19.80 11.64 17.51
N TYR A 246 -19.71 10.75 16.53
CA TYR A 246 -20.82 9.96 16.04
C TYR A 246 -20.41 8.48 15.92
N LEU A 247 -21.42 7.61 15.90
CA LEU A 247 -21.26 6.20 15.57
C LEU A 247 -21.91 5.95 14.21
N LEU A 248 -21.12 5.40 13.29
CA LEU A 248 -21.59 4.97 11.99
C LEU A 248 -22.13 3.54 12.11
N SER A 249 -23.32 3.29 11.56
CA SER A 249 -23.89 1.96 11.48
C SER A 249 -23.43 1.26 10.19
N ALA A 250 -22.85 0.05 10.34
CA ALA A 250 -22.46 -0.81 9.23
C ALA A 250 -23.66 -1.57 8.67
#